data_a80b3534c21e4b61dbfa20a802319aad
#
_entry.id   a80b3534c21e4b61dbfa20a802319aad
#
_cell.length_a   1.000
_cell.length_b   1.000
_cell.length_c   1.000
_cell.angle_alpha   90.00
_cell.angle_beta   90.00
_cell.angle_gamma   90.00
#
_symmetry.space_group_name_H-M   'P 1'
#
loop_
_entity.id
_entity.type
_entity.pdbx_description
1 polymer ?
#
loop_
_entity_poly.entity_id
_entity_poly.type
_entity_poly.pdbx_seq_one_letter_code
_entity_poly.pdbx_strand_id
1 'polypeptide(L)' 'MFEAFVYVCMLKDPEVCQTLKDIKGPYQTEKQCEIRAYEIAMELPDWMPEYIATRYKCVDNEEKLDI' A
#
# COMPACT_ATOMS: atom_id res chain seq x y z
N MET A 1 -0.29 14.52 6.18
CA MET A 1 0.63 13.46 5.78
C MET A 1 -0.13 12.26 5.24
N PHE A 2 0.51 11.49 4.35
CA PHE A 2 -0.16 10.43 3.65
C PHE A 2 0.45 9.07 4.01
N GLU A 3 -0.41 8.09 4.20
CA GLU A 3 0.01 6.70 4.44
C GLU A 3 -0.37 5.85 3.25
N ALA A 4 0.53 4.95 2.87
CA ALA A 4 0.34 4.10 1.70
C ALA A 4 -0.20 2.74 2.12
N PHE A 5 -1.23 2.29 1.43
CA PHE A 5 -1.80 0.96 1.61
C PHE A 5 -1.85 0.29 0.25
N VAL A 6 -1.47 -0.97 0.21
CA VAL A 6 -1.50 -1.75 -1.02
C VAL A 6 -2.36 -2.98 -0.78
N TYR A 7 -3.34 -3.17 -1.65
CA TYR A 7 -4.23 -4.33 -1.57
C TYR A 7 -3.65 -5.44 -2.44
N VAL A 8 -3.50 -6.62 -1.84
CA VAL A 8 -2.91 -7.76 -2.53
C VAL A 8 -3.80 -8.96 -2.38
N CYS A 9 -3.83 -9.80 -3.41
CA CYS A 9 -4.63 -11.00 -3.41
C CYS A 9 -3.80 -12.16 -3.90
N MET A 10 -4.13 -13.36 -3.44
CA MET A 10 -3.41 -14.56 -3.87
C MET A 10 -3.71 -14.87 -5.33
N LEU A 11 -2.66 -15.28 -6.06
CA LEU A 11 -2.82 -15.64 -7.46
C LEU A 11 -3.71 -16.86 -7.62
N LYS A 12 -3.56 -17.84 -6.74
CA LYS A 12 -4.30 -19.09 -6.85
C LYS A 12 -5.70 -18.99 -6.28
N ASP A 13 -5.92 -18.03 -5.40
CA ASP A 13 -7.23 -17.87 -4.76
C ASP A 13 -7.50 -16.38 -4.62
N PRO A 14 -8.09 -15.78 -5.65
CA PRO A 14 -8.29 -14.33 -5.65
C PRO A 14 -9.22 -13.82 -4.56
N GLU A 15 -9.90 -14.70 -3.87
CA GLU A 15 -10.75 -14.29 -2.74
C GLU A 15 -9.94 -14.07 -1.48
N VAL A 16 -8.70 -14.57 -1.43
CA VAL A 16 -7.85 -14.39 -0.26
C VAL A 16 -7.00 -13.15 -0.49
N CYS A 17 -7.36 -12.07 0.19
CA CYS A 17 -6.72 -10.78 -0.01
C CYS A 17 -6.30 -10.19 1.32
N GLN A 18 -5.30 -9.32 1.28
CA GLN A 18 -4.81 -8.62 2.45
C GLN A 18 -4.53 -7.18 2.08
N THR A 19 -4.47 -6.34 3.10
CA THR A 19 -4.04 -4.96 2.95
C THR A 19 -2.70 -4.79 3.63
N LEU A 20 -1.73 -4.33 2.87
CA LEU A 20 -0.38 -4.07 3.39
C LEU A 20 -0.24 -2.59 3.66
N LYS A 21 0.23 -2.24 4.85
CA LYS A 21 0.48 -0.85 5.21
C LYS A 21 1.97 -0.59 5.14
N ASP A 22 2.35 0.50 4.47
CA ASP A 22 3.74 0.90 4.40
C ASP A 22 4.21 1.38 5.76
N ILE A 23 5.31 0.83 6.24
CA ILE A 23 5.84 1.18 7.55
C ILE A 23 6.84 2.33 7.47
N LYS A 24 7.25 2.73 6.28
CA LYS A 24 8.23 3.80 6.13
C LYS A 24 7.60 5.19 6.12
N GLY A 25 6.30 5.27 5.83
CA GLY A 25 5.61 6.54 5.86
C GLY A 25 5.53 7.11 7.26
N PRO A 26 4.80 8.19 7.43
CA PRO A 26 3.97 8.85 6.41
C PRO A 26 4.78 9.75 5.50
N TYR A 27 4.14 10.16 4.41
CA TYR A 27 4.77 11.02 3.40
C TYR A 27 4.11 12.37 3.37
N GLN A 28 4.86 13.40 3.01
CA GLN A 28 4.33 14.76 3.03
C GLN A 28 3.39 15.03 1.87
N THR A 29 3.59 14.39 0.74
CA THR A 29 2.76 14.63 -0.42
C THR A 29 2.14 13.32 -0.89
N GLU A 30 0.99 13.47 -1.56
CA GLU A 30 0.32 12.32 -2.14
C GLU A 30 1.18 11.66 -3.20
N LYS A 31 1.94 12.46 -3.95
CA LYS A 31 2.77 11.90 -5.00
C LYS A 31 3.85 11.00 -4.43
N GLN A 32 4.48 11.41 -3.33
CA GLN A 32 5.45 10.56 -2.68
C GLN A 32 4.84 9.25 -2.22
N CYS A 33 3.62 9.33 -1.70
CA CYS A 33 2.89 8.15 -1.27
C CYS A 33 2.62 7.22 -2.44
N GLU A 34 2.19 7.78 -3.59
CA GLU A 34 1.91 6.96 -4.76
C GLU A 34 3.16 6.27 -5.27
N ILE A 35 4.28 6.99 -5.31
CA ILE A 35 5.54 6.39 -5.75
C ILE A 35 5.90 5.22 -4.86
N ARG A 36 5.75 5.39 -3.56
CA ARG A 36 6.07 4.31 -2.63
C ARG A 36 5.13 3.13 -2.82
N ALA A 37 3.84 3.39 -3.05
CA ALA A 37 2.89 2.31 -3.28
C ALA A 37 3.28 1.50 -4.52
N TYR A 38 3.72 2.17 -5.58
CA TYR A 38 4.20 1.46 -6.76
C TYR A 38 5.43 0.63 -6.46
N GLU A 39 6.35 1.16 -5.66
CA GLU A 39 7.55 0.40 -5.30
C GLU A 39 7.18 -0.86 -4.54
N ILE A 40 6.24 -0.76 -3.62
CA ILE A 40 5.78 -1.93 -2.87
C ILE A 40 5.19 -2.96 -3.83
N ALA A 41 4.35 -2.51 -4.76
CA ALA A 41 3.71 -3.41 -5.71
C ALA A 41 4.75 -4.10 -6.59
N MET A 42 5.79 -3.39 -6.99
CA MET A 42 6.81 -3.96 -7.85
C MET A 42 7.73 -4.92 -7.10
N GLU A 43 7.94 -4.68 -5.81
CA GLU A 43 8.79 -5.54 -5.01
C GLU A 43 8.04 -6.75 -4.47
N LEU A 44 6.72 -6.73 -4.55
CA LEU A 44 5.91 -7.78 -3.97
C LEU A 44 6.31 -9.18 -4.40
N PRO A 45 6.62 -9.46 -5.68
CA PRO A 45 7.00 -10.81 -6.07
C PRO A 45 8.27 -11.32 -5.39
N ASP A 46 9.10 -10.42 -4.89
CA ASP A 46 10.36 -10.83 -4.26
C ASP A 46 10.15 -11.40 -2.86
N TRP A 47 9.09 -10.95 -2.17
CA TRP A 47 8.88 -11.39 -0.80
C TRP A 47 7.50 -11.99 -0.55
N MET A 48 6.59 -11.84 -1.50
CA MET A 48 5.29 -12.50 -1.45
C MET A 48 4.94 -13.01 -2.85
N PRO A 49 5.67 -14.03 -3.34
CA PRO A 49 5.51 -14.45 -4.74
C PRO A 49 4.14 -15.02 -5.08
N GLU A 50 3.36 -15.41 -4.08
CA GLU A 50 2.03 -15.96 -4.33
C GLU A 50 0.96 -14.90 -4.39
N TYR A 51 1.31 -13.63 -4.19
CA TYR A 51 0.36 -12.54 -4.17
C TYR A 51 0.62 -11.57 -5.31
N ILE A 52 -0.43 -10.87 -5.70
CA ILE A 52 -0.31 -9.81 -6.69
C ILE A 52 -1.01 -8.57 -6.13
N ALA A 53 -0.40 -7.41 -6.39
CA ALA A 53 -0.99 -6.14 -6.00
C ALA A 53 -2.14 -5.81 -6.95
N THR A 54 -3.32 -5.56 -6.39
CA THR A 54 -4.49 -5.25 -7.20
C THR A 54 -4.77 -3.76 -7.27
N ARG A 55 -4.47 -3.03 -6.21
CA ARG A 55 -4.64 -1.58 -6.20
C ARG A 55 -3.97 -1.03 -4.95
N TYR A 56 -3.86 0.30 -4.91
CA TYR A 56 -3.28 0.97 -3.75
C TYR A 56 -4.16 2.14 -3.35
N LYS A 57 -3.86 2.69 -2.20
CA LYS A 57 -4.58 3.83 -1.68
C LYS A 57 -3.65 4.67 -0.82
N CYS A 58 -3.74 5.98 -0.96
CA CYS A 58 -3.02 6.92 -0.12
C CYS A 58 -4.02 7.67 0.73
N VAL A 59 -3.85 7.57 2.02
CA VAL A 59 -4.80 8.16 2.99
C VAL A 59 -4.12 9.31 3.68
N ASP A 60 -4.77 10.48 3.64
CA ASP A 60 -4.32 11.65 4.36
C ASP A 60 -4.83 11.55 5.78
N ASN A 61 -3.93 11.44 6.74
CA ASN A 61 -4.31 11.27 8.13
C ASN A 61 -4.17 12.54 8.95
N GLU A 62 -4.01 13.68 8.29
CA GLU A 62 -3.90 14.94 9.03
C GLU A 62 -5.15 15.28 9.81
N GLU A 63 -6.29 14.87 9.30
CA GLU A 63 -7.55 15.21 9.96
C GLU A 63 -7.67 14.61 11.34
N LYS A 64 -6.91 13.59 11.60
CA LYS A 64 -6.97 12.94 12.90
C LYS A 64 -6.34 13.76 14.00
N LEU A 65 -5.62 14.80 13.62
CA LEU A 65 -4.89 15.63 14.57
C LEU A 65 -5.73 16.76 15.12
N ASP A 66 -6.91 16.94 14.62
CA ASP A 66 -7.75 18.08 14.99
C ASP A 66 -8.55 17.85 16.24
N ILE A 67 -8.30 16.81 16.92
CA ILE A 67 -9.10 16.47 18.10
C ILE A 67 -8.56 17.03 19.40
#